data_1c58792a7b13fd6106571c226333a903
#
_entry.id   1c58792a7b13fd6106571c226333a903
#
_cell.length_a   1.000
_cell.length_b   1.000
_cell.length_c   1.000
_cell.angle_alpha   90.00
_cell.angle_beta   90.00
_cell.angle_gamma   90.00
#
_symmetry.space_group_name_H-M   'P 1'
#
loop_
_entity.id
_entity.type
_entity.pdbx_description
1 polymer ?
#
loop_
_entity_poly.entity_id
_entity_poly.type
_entity_poly.pdbx_seq_one_letter_code
_entity_poly.pdbx_strand_id
1 'polypeptide(L)'
;MIDSVINSSSKLEQYFEQFRNNIVGINQYFDSPYGRKKIIYADWTASGRLYTPIEEKLLSEIGPYVANTHTETSITGSAMTLAYRDARKII
;
A
#
# COMPACT_ATOMS: atom_id res chain seq x y z
N MET A 1 28.31 -17.24 16.68
CA MET A 1 28.06 -15.82 16.55
C MET A 1 27.56 -15.43 15.12
N ILE A 2 28.25 -15.86 14.09
CA ILE A 2 27.84 -15.64 12.70
C ILE A 2 26.49 -16.31 12.40
N ASP A 3 26.28 -17.56 12.87
CA ASP A 3 25.05 -18.31 12.65
C ASP A 3 23.83 -17.66 13.30
N SER A 4 23.98 -17.04 14.47
CA SER A 4 22.86 -16.33 15.12
C SER A 4 22.52 -15.03 14.44
N VAL A 5 23.50 -14.35 13.86
CA VAL A 5 23.27 -13.13 13.05
C VAL A 5 22.53 -13.50 11.75
N ILE A 6 22.96 -14.57 11.08
CA ILE A 6 22.31 -15.07 9.85
C ILE A 6 20.87 -15.51 10.16
N ASN A 7 20.65 -16.23 11.26
CA ASN A 7 19.32 -16.69 11.68
C ASN A 7 18.39 -15.51 12.01
N SER A 8 18.92 -14.47 12.68
CA SER A 8 18.15 -13.24 12.96
C SER A 8 17.76 -12.52 11.67
N SER A 9 18.68 -12.40 10.71
CA SER A 9 18.40 -11.82 9.40
C SER A 9 17.36 -12.64 8.64
N SER A 10 17.46 -13.96 8.64
CA SER A 10 16.48 -14.85 8.01
C SER A 10 15.09 -14.73 8.63
N LYS A 11 15.00 -14.60 9.96
CA LYS A 11 13.73 -14.40 10.66
C LYS A 11 13.10 -13.05 10.31
N LEU A 12 13.90 -12.00 10.25
CA LEU A 12 13.44 -10.67 9.84
C LEU A 12 12.98 -10.66 8.38
N GLU A 13 13.72 -11.33 7.51
CA GLU A 13 13.35 -11.49 6.11
C GLU A 13 11.99 -12.19 5.97
N GLN A 14 11.79 -13.30 6.69
CA GLN A 14 10.54 -14.03 6.68
C GLN A 14 9.37 -13.19 7.22
N TYR A 15 9.61 -12.46 8.31
CA TYR A 15 8.59 -11.61 8.92
C TYR A 15 8.11 -10.52 7.94
N PHE A 16 9.05 -9.85 7.26
CA PHE A 16 8.72 -8.77 6.35
C PHE A 16 8.29 -9.23 4.96
N GLU A 17 8.43 -10.52 4.64
CA GLU A 17 8.03 -11.06 3.34
C GLU A 17 6.55 -10.83 3.05
N GLN A 18 5.67 -10.99 4.03
CA GLN A 18 4.24 -10.75 3.88
C GLN A 18 3.93 -9.30 3.47
N PHE A 19 4.72 -8.34 3.97
CA PHE A 19 4.55 -6.94 3.60
C PHE A 19 5.11 -6.67 2.21
N ARG A 20 6.29 -7.20 1.89
CA ARG A 20 6.89 -7.03 0.56
C ARG A 20 6.01 -7.61 -0.55
N ASN A 21 5.44 -8.77 -0.32
CA ASN A 21 4.61 -9.45 -1.32
C ASN A 21 3.30 -8.71 -1.61
N ASN A 22 2.87 -7.83 -0.71
CA ASN A 22 1.67 -7.01 -0.88
C ASN A 22 1.95 -5.62 -1.47
N ILE A 23 3.20 -5.31 -1.77
CA ILE A 23 3.55 -4.06 -2.46
C ILE A 23 3.21 -4.22 -3.95
N VAL A 24 2.38 -3.33 -4.47
CA VAL A 24 1.99 -3.36 -5.88
C VAL A 24 3.21 -3.10 -6.76
N GLY A 25 3.49 -4.01 -7.68
CA GLY A 25 4.62 -3.89 -8.59
C GLY A 25 5.92 -4.52 -8.09
N ILE A 26 5.91 -5.22 -6.94
CA ILE A 26 7.13 -5.81 -6.37
C ILE A 26 7.81 -6.80 -7.32
N ASN A 27 7.04 -7.47 -8.16
CA ASN A 27 7.56 -8.44 -9.13
C ASN A 27 7.42 -7.95 -10.57
N GLN A 28 7.41 -6.64 -10.78
CA GLN A 28 7.30 -6.06 -12.11
C GLN A 28 8.64 -6.04 -12.83
N TYR A 29 8.63 -6.35 -14.12
CA TYR A 29 9.80 -6.38 -14.99
C TYR A 29 9.64 -5.37 -16.11
N PHE A 30 10.75 -4.99 -16.71
CA PHE A 30 10.77 -4.12 -17.90
C PHE A 30 11.85 -4.59 -18.87
N ASP A 31 11.68 -4.26 -20.13
CA ASP A 31 12.66 -4.57 -21.16
C ASP A 31 13.68 -3.44 -21.26
N SER A 32 14.96 -3.79 -21.04
CA SER A 32 16.07 -2.86 -21.14
C SER A 32 16.96 -3.24 -22.32
N PRO A 33 17.90 -2.34 -22.76
CA PRO A 33 18.90 -2.70 -23.77
C PRO A 33 19.76 -3.91 -23.39
N TYR A 34 19.82 -4.24 -22.10
CA TYR A 34 20.60 -5.37 -21.56
C TYR A 34 19.72 -6.59 -21.23
N GLY A 35 18.50 -6.64 -21.73
CA GLY A 35 17.55 -7.70 -21.49
C GLY A 35 16.44 -7.32 -20.51
N ARG A 36 15.61 -8.31 -20.17
CA ARG A 36 14.51 -8.13 -19.22
C ARG A 36 15.04 -8.04 -17.81
N LYS A 37 14.71 -6.97 -17.12
CA LYS A 37 15.18 -6.69 -15.75
C LYS A 37 14.02 -6.46 -14.82
N LYS A 38 14.17 -6.91 -13.56
CA LYS A 38 13.20 -6.62 -12.50
C LYS A 38 13.33 -5.15 -12.09
N ILE A 39 12.21 -4.47 -11.92
CA ILE A 39 12.20 -3.11 -11.39
C ILE A 39 12.59 -3.14 -9.93
N ILE A 40 13.63 -2.38 -9.57
CA ILE A 40 14.04 -2.14 -8.19
C ILE A 40 13.66 -0.71 -7.84
N TYR A 41 12.66 -0.57 -6.97
CA TYR A 41 12.18 0.75 -6.54
C TYR A 41 12.84 1.12 -5.23
N ALA A 42 13.68 2.15 -5.24
CA ALA A 42 14.45 2.58 -4.08
C ALA A 42 14.14 4.01 -3.62
N ASP A 43 13.19 4.68 -4.27
CA ASP A 43 12.89 6.10 -4.02
C ASP A 43 11.76 6.31 -3.01
N TRP A 44 11.76 5.50 -1.94
CA TRP A 44 10.73 5.53 -0.92
C TRP A 44 10.69 6.85 -0.13
N THR A 45 11.81 7.56 -0.06
CA THR A 45 11.87 8.85 0.63
C THR A 45 11.12 9.94 -0.13
N ALA A 46 11.03 9.85 -1.45
CA ALA A 46 10.31 10.81 -2.27
C ALA A 46 8.86 10.38 -2.51
N SER A 47 8.62 9.08 -2.71
CA SER A 47 7.27 8.56 -2.91
C SER A 47 7.22 7.08 -2.51
N GLY A 48 6.10 6.65 -1.97
CA GLY A 48 5.85 5.24 -1.71
C GLY A 48 5.24 4.54 -2.92
N ARG A 49 5.06 3.23 -2.78
CA ARG A 49 4.29 2.42 -3.72
C ARG A 49 2.93 2.08 -3.11
N LEU A 50 2.00 1.66 -3.94
CA LEU A 50 0.70 1.20 -3.49
C LEU A 50 0.84 -0.11 -2.70
N TYR A 51 -0.02 -0.29 -1.71
CA TYR A 51 -0.04 -1.46 -0.85
C TYR A 51 -1.39 -2.17 -1.01
N THR A 52 -1.37 -3.42 -1.43
CA THR A 52 -2.56 -4.17 -1.84
C THR A 52 -3.70 -4.15 -0.81
N PRO A 53 -3.47 -4.43 0.49
CA PRO A 53 -4.58 -4.41 1.46
C PRO A 53 -5.27 -3.06 1.58
N ILE A 54 -4.53 -1.96 1.45
CA ILE A 54 -5.09 -0.60 1.48
C ILE A 54 -5.92 -0.34 0.22
N GLU A 55 -5.38 -0.70 -0.95
CA GLU A 55 -6.07 -0.48 -2.22
C GLU A 55 -7.35 -1.32 -2.31
N GLU A 56 -7.32 -2.57 -1.84
CA GLU A 56 -8.50 -3.44 -1.78
C GLU A 56 -9.57 -2.87 -0.87
N LYS A 57 -9.19 -2.34 0.28
CA LYS A 57 -10.12 -1.70 1.20
C LYS A 57 -10.75 -0.45 0.59
N LEU A 58 -9.95 0.39 -0.06
CA LEU A 58 -10.44 1.56 -0.77
C LEU A 58 -11.44 1.18 -1.86
N LEU A 59 -11.13 0.14 -2.63
CA LEU A 59 -11.98 -0.27 -3.73
C LEU A 59 -13.29 -0.92 -3.26
N SER A 60 -13.24 -1.82 -2.27
CA SER A 60 -14.39 -2.64 -1.88
C SER A 60 -15.25 -2.02 -0.78
N GLU A 61 -14.66 -1.34 0.18
CA GLU A 61 -15.38 -0.80 1.34
C GLU A 61 -15.71 0.69 1.20
N ILE A 62 -14.81 1.47 0.65
CA ILE A 62 -14.95 2.92 0.55
C ILE A 62 -15.46 3.33 -0.84
N GLY A 63 -14.94 2.69 -1.89
CA GLY A 63 -15.28 3.01 -3.28
C GLY A 63 -16.77 3.09 -3.59
N PRO A 64 -17.62 2.15 -3.10
CA PRO A 64 -19.06 2.22 -3.37
C PRO A 64 -19.74 3.49 -2.82
N TYR A 65 -19.12 4.15 -1.86
CA TYR A 65 -19.67 5.35 -1.22
C TYR A 65 -18.96 6.63 -1.66
N VAL A 66 -18.08 6.57 -2.64
CA VAL A 66 -17.37 7.76 -3.10
C VAL A 66 -18.36 8.77 -3.70
N ALA A 67 -18.40 9.96 -3.10
CA ALA A 67 -19.31 11.03 -3.46
C ALA A 67 -18.79 12.36 -2.92
N ASN A 68 -19.59 13.40 -3.03
CA ASN A 68 -19.27 14.73 -2.52
C ASN A 68 -19.11 14.70 -1.00
N THR A 69 -17.98 15.18 -0.49
CA THR A 69 -17.65 15.23 0.94
C THR A 69 -18.35 16.38 1.68
N HIS A 70 -19.10 17.25 0.99
CA HIS A 70 -19.72 18.44 1.56
C HIS A 70 -21.24 18.32 1.65
N THR A 71 -21.80 17.12 1.46
CA THR A 71 -23.23 16.89 1.57
C THR A 71 -23.54 15.76 2.55
N GLU A 72 -24.68 15.88 3.24
CA GLU A 72 -25.19 14.85 4.14
C GLU A 72 -26.61 14.41 3.75
N THR A 73 -27.04 14.77 2.52
CA THR A 73 -28.38 14.50 2.04
C THR A 73 -28.56 13.14 1.40
N SER A 74 -27.48 12.40 1.17
CA SER A 74 -27.49 11.04 0.61
C SER A 74 -26.63 10.10 1.45
N ILE A 75 -26.82 8.79 1.30
CA ILE A 75 -25.98 7.78 1.99
C ILE A 75 -24.52 7.94 1.57
N THR A 76 -24.26 8.09 0.29
CA THR A 76 -22.89 8.25 -0.22
C THR A 76 -22.25 9.55 0.24
N GLY A 77 -22.97 10.65 0.18
CA GLY A 77 -22.51 11.95 0.66
C GLY A 77 -22.23 11.94 2.16
N SER A 78 -23.13 11.38 2.95
CA SER A 78 -22.96 11.26 4.40
C SER A 78 -21.76 10.39 4.76
N ALA A 79 -21.57 9.24 4.06
CA ALA A 79 -20.44 8.36 4.29
C ALA A 79 -19.10 9.06 3.99
N MET A 80 -19.00 9.80 2.90
CA MET A 80 -17.78 10.53 2.53
C MET A 80 -17.51 11.70 3.48
N THR A 81 -18.54 12.42 3.89
CA THR A 81 -18.40 13.50 4.87
C THR A 81 -17.88 12.96 6.20
N LEU A 82 -18.43 11.86 6.68
CA LEU A 82 -17.99 11.23 7.92
C LEU A 82 -16.56 10.71 7.81
N ALA A 83 -16.22 10.05 6.72
CA ALA A 83 -14.87 9.56 6.47
C ALA A 83 -13.84 10.71 6.45
N TYR A 84 -14.18 11.82 5.83
CA TYR A 84 -13.33 13.01 5.79
C TYR A 84 -13.11 13.59 7.20
N ARG A 85 -14.17 13.70 7.99
CA ARG A 85 -14.09 14.18 9.38
C ARG A 85 -13.25 13.26 10.24
N ASP A 86 -13.44 11.94 10.11
CA ASP A 86 -12.68 10.95 10.87
C ASP A 86 -11.21 10.97 10.49
N ALA A 87 -10.88 11.09 9.22
CA ALA A 87 -9.51 11.22 8.75
C ALA A 87 -8.82 12.45 9.36
N ARG A 88 -9.52 13.58 9.44
CA ARG A 88 -8.99 14.80 10.06
C ARG A 88 -8.72 14.64 11.54
N LYS A 89 -9.53 13.84 12.25
CA LYS A 89 -9.31 13.58 13.68
C LYS A 89 -8.08 12.73 13.94
N ILE A 90 -7.76 11.81 13.00
CA ILE A 90 -6.60 10.93 13.11
C ILE A 90 -5.30 11.71 12.84
N ILE A 91 -5.31 12.61 11.89
CA ILE A 91 -4.17 13.43 11.51
C ILE A 91 -4.05 14.63 12.46
#